data_a07565c6d9b86da7bb4cc1e034dcf5f0
#
_entry.id   a07565c6d9b86da7bb4cc1e034dcf5f0
#
_cell.length_a   1.000
_cell.length_b   1.000
_cell.length_c   1.000
_cell.angle_alpha   90.00
_cell.angle_beta   90.00
_cell.angle_gamma   90.00
#
_symmetry.space_group_name_H-M   'P 1'
#
loop_
_entity.id
_entity.type
_entity.pdbx_description
1 polymer ?
#
loop_
_entity_poly.entity_id
_entity_poly.type
_entity_poly.pdbx_seq_one_letter_code
_entity_poly.pdbx_strand_id
1 'polypeptide(L)'
;MRGTLKTSTLESKFPLLRVENNCIISKFADITAAYRVSLPELFTLTGEEYEALHGAWLKALRVLPDYTVVHKQDFFIEERYMAPEEGSERSFLARSYERHFNERPYLRHTCYLFVTKTTPEQMRQTSASSVLCRGFIVPREMRDTDAVTRFLEAAEQMERILNDSG
;
A
#
# COMPACT_ATOMS: atom_id res chain seq x y z
N MET A 1 -25.96 -1.51 40.44
CA MET A 1 -24.62 -1.17 39.94
C MET A 1 -24.75 -0.64 38.49
N ARG A 2 -24.61 0.68 38.32
CA ARG A 2 -24.61 1.31 36.97
C ARG A 2 -23.19 1.16 36.41
N GLY A 3 -23.03 0.31 35.43
CA GLY A 3 -21.76 0.20 34.67
C GLY A 3 -21.53 1.50 33.92
N THR A 4 -20.47 2.22 34.27
CA THR A 4 -19.96 3.36 33.50
C THR A 4 -19.47 2.84 32.15
N LEU A 5 -20.21 3.15 31.09
CA LEU A 5 -19.75 2.95 29.70
C LEU A 5 -18.46 3.75 29.51
N LYS A 6 -17.32 3.08 29.39
CA LYS A 6 -16.06 3.71 28.97
C LYS A 6 -16.23 4.18 27.54
N THR A 7 -16.52 5.45 27.35
CA THR A 7 -16.45 6.12 26.04
C THR A 7 -14.98 6.20 25.62
N SER A 8 -14.57 5.38 24.65
CA SER A 8 -13.28 5.56 23.97
C SER A 8 -13.49 6.46 22.76
N THR A 9 -12.73 7.52 22.64
CA THR A 9 -12.75 8.37 21.44
C THR A 9 -12.18 7.59 20.25
N LEU A 10 -12.70 7.85 19.04
CA LEU A 10 -12.18 7.24 17.81
C LEU A 10 -10.68 7.48 17.66
N GLU A 11 -10.21 8.66 18.06
CA GLU A 11 -8.82 9.07 18.08
C GLU A 11 -7.92 8.14 18.92
N SER A 12 -8.42 7.63 20.05
CA SER A 12 -7.65 6.71 20.90
C SER A 12 -7.47 5.31 20.27
N LYS A 13 -8.37 4.94 19.35
CA LYS A 13 -8.35 3.64 18.66
C LYS A 13 -7.64 3.70 17.31
N PHE A 14 -7.49 4.89 16.74
CA PHE A 14 -6.89 5.06 15.43
C PHE A 14 -5.37 4.88 15.52
N PRO A 15 -4.77 3.96 14.76
CA PRO A 15 -3.36 3.62 14.88
C PRO A 15 -2.41 4.67 14.30
N LEU A 16 -2.92 5.57 13.44
CA LEU A 16 -2.10 6.60 12.81
C LEU A 16 -1.82 7.75 13.78
N LEU A 17 -0.57 8.19 13.86
CA LEU A 17 -0.13 9.34 14.61
C LEU A 17 -0.13 10.59 13.72
N ARG A 18 0.57 10.52 12.57
CA ARG A 18 0.67 11.62 11.60
C ARG A 18 1.19 11.13 10.26
N VAL A 19 1.05 11.99 9.24
CA VAL A 19 1.67 11.82 7.93
C VAL A 19 2.68 12.95 7.75
N GLU A 20 3.93 12.63 7.50
CA GLU A 20 5.02 13.59 7.34
C GLU A 20 6.07 13.03 6.38
N ASN A 21 6.68 13.89 5.55
CA ASN A 21 7.72 13.52 4.58
C ASN A 21 7.33 12.31 3.70
N ASN A 22 6.11 12.30 3.16
CA ASN A 22 5.53 11.21 2.37
C ASN A 22 5.44 9.86 3.10
N CYS A 23 5.56 9.85 4.42
CA CYS A 23 5.43 8.66 5.24
C CYS A 23 4.27 8.75 6.22
N ILE A 24 3.69 7.59 6.50
CA ILE A 24 2.69 7.42 7.53
C ILE A 24 3.40 6.93 8.80
N ILE A 25 3.22 7.65 9.89
CA ILE A 25 3.80 7.29 11.20
C ILE A 25 2.69 6.77 12.09
N SER A 26 2.87 5.55 12.62
CA SER A 26 1.93 4.95 13.55
C SER A 26 2.18 5.38 15.00
N LYS A 27 1.18 5.19 15.86
CA LYS A 27 1.33 5.37 17.33
C LYS A 27 2.34 4.41 17.96
N PHE A 28 2.68 3.34 17.25
CA PHE A 28 3.68 2.36 17.65
C PHE A 28 5.07 2.67 17.10
N ALA A 29 5.23 3.84 16.48
CA ALA A 29 6.46 4.31 15.84
C ALA A 29 6.88 3.49 14.60
N ASP A 30 5.95 2.77 13.95
CA ASP A 30 6.21 2.20 12.64
C ASP A 30 6.17 3.31 11.59
N ILE A 31 7.02 3.19 10.58
CA ILE A 31 7.08 4.12 9.46
C ILE A 31 6.68 3.37 8.20
N THR A 32 5.66 3.87 7.51
CA THR A 32 5.12 3.25 6.31
C THR A 32 5.22 4.19 5.13
N ALA A 33 5.88 3.74 4.07
CA ALA A 33 5.80 4.33 2.74
C ALA A 33 4.66 3.65 1.97
N ALA A 34 3.82 4.43 1.27
CA ALA A 34 2.67 3.93 0.54
C ALA A 34 2.80 4.30 -0.95
N TYR A 35 2.61 3.32 -1.81
CA TYR A 35 2.70 3.45 -3.26
C TYR A 35 1.40 2.99 -3.91
N ARG A 36 0.98 3.69 -4.95
CA ARG A 36 -0.02 3.18 -5.88
C ARG A 36 0.73 2.49 -7.02
N VAL A 37 0.43 1.22 -7.25
CA VAL A 37 1.12 0.40 -8.25
C VAL A 37 0.22 0.20 -9.46
N SER A 38 0.75 0.48 -10.65
CA SER A 38 0.13 0.09 -11.91
C SER A 38 0.75 -1.25 -12.33
N LEU A 39 -0.06 -2.28 -12.36
CA LEU A 39 0.39 -3.61 -12.77
C LEU A 39 0.16 -3.78 -14.27
N PRO A 40 1.09 -4.45 -15.01
CA PRO A 40 0.84 -4.81 -16.40
C PRO A 40 -0.28 -5.84 -16.52
N GLU A 41 -0.94 -5.86 -17.66
CA GLU A 41 -1.97 -6.86 -17.96
C GLU A 41 -1.33 -8.23 -18.20
N LEU A 42 -1.61 -9.18 -17.33
CA LEU A 42 -1.02 -10.53 -17.39
C LEU A 42 -1.30 -11.27 -18.70
N PHE A 43 -2.42 -10.96 -19.36
CA PHE A 43 -2.84 -11.62 -20.61
C PHE A 43 -1.98 -11.24 -21.82
N THR A 44 -1.25 -10.14 -21.74
CA THR A 44 -0.40 -9.64 -22.83
C THR A 44 1.05 -10.02 -22.67
N LEU A 45 1.45 -10.53 -21.49
CA LEU A 45 2.83 -10.87 -21.18
C LEU A 45 3.22 -12.24 -21.76
N THR A 46 4.39 -12.28 -22.38
CA THR A 46 5.07 -13.53 -22.70
C THR A 46 5.64 -14.18 -21.45
N GLY A 47 6.02 -15.46 -21.53
CA GLY A 47 6.66 -16.16 -20.42
C GLY A 47 7.95 -15.48 -19.96
N GLU A 48 8.76 -14.99 -20.91
CA GLU A 48 10.02 -14.28 -20.60
C GLU A 48 9.79 -12.94 -19.90
N GLU A 49 8.80 -12.17 -20.34
CA GLU A 49 8.42 -10.91 -19.70
C GLU A 49 7.88 -11.13 -18.28
N TYR A 50 7.10 -12.20 -18.08
CA TYR A 50 6.62 -12.57 -16.74
C TYR A 50 7.78 -12.93 -15.80
N GLU A 51 8.74 -13.72 -16.26
CA GLU A 51 9.94 -14.07 -15.49
C GLU A 51 10.81 -12.84 -15.20
N ALA A 52 10.94 -11.91 -16.14
CA ALA A 52 11.66 -10.66 -15.95
C ALA A 52 10.99 -9.79 -14.87
N LEU A 53 9.66 -9.65 -14.92
CA LEU A 53 8.88 -8.93 -13.92
C LEU A 53 9.01 -9.57 -12.53
N HIS A 54 8.92 -10.90 -12.46
CA HIS A 54 9.10 -11.62 -11.20
C HIS A 54 10.51 -11.43 -10.63
N GLY A 55 11.53 -11.47 -11.51
CA GLY A 55 12.92 -11.19 -11.14
C GLY A 55 13.12 -9.77 -10.61
N ALA A 56 12.43 -8.79 -11.19
CA ALA A 56 12.44 -7.40 -10.70
C ALA A 56 11.82 -7.27 -9.30
N TRP A 57 10.67 -7.90 -9.05
CA TRP A 57 10.06 -7.96 -7.73
C TRP A 57 11.00 -8.56 -6.68
N LEU A 58 11.67 -9.67 -7.00
CA LEU A 58 12.64 -10.27 -6.08
C LEU A 58 13.83 -9.34 -5.78
N LYS A 59 14.34 -8.62 -6.79
CA LYS A 59 15.41 -7.63 -6.59
C LYS A 59 14.92 -6.48 -5.72
N ALA A 60 13.74 -5.94 -6.00
CA ALA A 60 13.14 -4.84 -5.28
C ALA A 60 12.91 -5.17 -3.78
N LEU A 61 12.43 -6.36 -3.48
CA LEU A 61 12.22 -6.79 -2.10
C LEU A 61 13.54 -7.02 -1.34
N ARG A 62 14.60 -7.47 -2.03
CA ARG A 62 15.91 -7.72 -1.41
C ARG A 62 16.66 -6.46 -0.98
N VAL A 63 16.31 -5.31 -1.52
CA VAL A 63 16.91 -4.03 -1.14
C VAL A 63 16.41 -3.53 0.21
N LEU A 64 15.22 -3.99 0.62
CA LEU A 64 14.59 -3.54 1.85
C LEU A 64 15.37 -4.05 3.07
N PRO A 65 15.54 -3.20 4.11
CA PRO A 65 16.24 -3.58 5.33
C PRO A 65 15.44 -4.62 6.13
N ASP A 66 16.13 -5.32 7.02
CA ASP A 66 15.52 -6.26 7.94
C ASP A 66 14.35 -5.63 8.71
N TYR A 67 13.41 -6.46 9.15
CA TYR A 67 12.18 -6.03 9.86
C TYR A 67 11.30 -5.08 9.04
N THR A 68 11.29 -5.24 7.74
CA THR A 68 10.35 -4.57 6.85
C THR A 68 9.20 -5.49 6.51
N VAL A 69 7.98 -5.01 6.67
CA VAL A 69 6.75 -5.69 6.27
C VAL A 69 6.28 -5.07 4.96
N VAL A 70 6.06 -5.90 3.96
CA VAL A 70 5.49 -5.49 2.68
C VAL A 70 4.06 -6.01 2.59
N HIS A 71 3.11 -5.09 2.42
CA HIS A 71 1.69 -5.39 2.31
C HIS A 71 1.16 -4.89 0.97
N LYS A 72 0.72 -5.82 0.13
CA LYS A 72 0.03 -5.53 -1.12
C LYS A 72 -1.47 -5.58 -0.88
N GLN A 73 -2.18 -4.56 -1.34
CA GLN A 73 -3.62 -4.46 -1.21
C GLN A 73 -4.27 -4.15 -2.56
N ASP A 74 -5.16 -5.02 -2.98
CA ASP A 74 -5.89 -4.90 -4.22
C ASP A 74 -7.36 -4.53 -3.93
N PHE A 75 -7.84 -3.49 -4.58
CA PHE A 75 -9.24 -3.08 -4.56
C PHE A 75 -9.88 -3.37 -5.91
N PHE A 76 -11.01 -4.06 -5.89
CA PHE A 76 -11.84 -4.30 -7.05
C PHE A 76 -13.17 -3.58 -6.82
N ILE A 77 -13.41 -2.51 -7.56
CA ILE A 77 -14.60 -1.67 -7.42
C ILE A 77 -15.43 -1.82 -8.69
N GLU A 78 -16.70 -2.19 -8.52
CA GLU A 78 -17.64 -2.23 -9.63
C GLU A 78 -17.94 -0.80 -10.09
N GLU A 79 -17.69 -0.54 -11.35
CA GLU A 79 -17.98 0.73 -12.02
C GLU A 79 -18.76 0.50 -13.31
N ARG A 80 -19.44 1.54 -13.75
CA ARG A 80 -20.08 1.59 -15.06
C ARG A 80 -19.43 2.67 -15.90
N TYR A 81 -19.19 2.34 -17.16
CA TYR A 81 -18.72 3.32 -18.09
C TYR A 81 -19.84 4.34 -18.33
N MET A 82 -19.54 5.61 -18.21
CA MET A 82 -20.42 6.71 -18.58
C MET A 82 -19.79 7.43 -19.74
N ALA A 83 -20.42 7.33 -20.92
CA ALA A 83 -19.95 8.05 -22.08
C ALA A 83 -20.06 9.57 -21.84
N PRO A 84 -19.05 10.36 -22.22
CA PRO A 84 -19.17 11.81 -22.16
C PRO A 84 -20.32 12.29 -23.08
N GLU A 85 -21.14 13.22 -22.57
CA GLU A 85 -22.32 13.76 -23.27
C GLU A 85 -22.00 14.65 -24.47
N GLU A 86 -20.75 14.78 -24.88
CA GLU A 86 -20.40 15.71 -25.98
C GLU A 86 -20.96 15.28 -27.33
N GLY A 87 -21.88 16.12 -27.78
CA GLY A 87 -22.66 16.02 -29.01
C GLY A 87 -21.86 16.19 -30.29
N SER A 88 -21.28 15.13 -30.79
CA SER A 88 -20.93 15.02 -32.21
C SER A 88 -21.75 13.91 -32.82
N GLU A 89 -22.07 14.05 -34.13
CA GLU A 89 -22.74 13.00 -34.92
C GLU A 89 -21.91 11.71 -34.87
N ARG A 90 -22.21 10.87 -33.90
CA ARG A 90 -21.52 9.59 -33.72
C ARG A 90 -22.02 8.58 -34.72
N SER A 91 -21.12 7.87 -35.36
CA SER A 91 -21.46 6.76 -36.25
C SER A 91 -22.31 5.73 -35.53
N PHE A 92 -23.10 4.94 -36.27
CA PHE A 92 -23.88 3.84 -35.72
C PHE A 92 -23.01 2.88 -34.91
N LEU A 93 -21.80 2.60 -35.40
CA LEU A 93 -20.86 1.70 -34.74
C LEU A 93 -20.40 2.25 -33.39
N ALA A 94 -20.06 3.55 -33.31
CA ALA A 94 -19.68 4.21 -32.09
C ALA A 94 -20.79 4.18 -31.02
N ARG A 95 -22.04 4.44 -31.45
CA ARG A 95 -23.20 4.38 -30.55
C ARG A 95 -23.46 2.96 -30.03
N SER A 96 -23.32 1.94 -30.88
CA SER A 96 -23.48 0.55 -30.47
C SER A 96 -22.40 0.10 -29.49
N TYR A 97 -21.17 0.57 -29.70
CA TYR A 97 -20.02 0.31 -28.82
C TYR A 97 -20.23 0.96 -27.44
N GLU A 98 -20.59 2.23 -27.40
CA GLU A 98 -20.88 2.94 -26.15
C GLU A 98 -22.02 2.31 -25.37
N ARG A 99 -23.10 1.93 -26.06
CA ARG A 99 -24.23 1.24 -25.44
C ARG A 99 -23.79 -0.06 -24.80
N HIS A 100 -22.95 -0.85 -25.49
CA HIS A 100 -22.43 -2.09 -24.98
C HIS A 100 -21.66 -1.93 -23.67
N PHE A 101 -20.81 -0.88 -23.56
CA PHE A 101 -20.04 -0.61 -22.34
C PHE A 101 -20.87 0.05 -21.24
N ASN A 102 -21.85 0.90 -21.58
CA ASN A 102 -22.74 1.52 -20.60
C ASN A 102 -23.67 0.51 -19.91
N GLU A 103 -24.07 -0.54 -20.60
CA GLU A 103 -24.97 -1.55 -20.08
C GLU A 103 -24.26 -2.57 -19.18
N ARG A 104 -22.93 -2.65 -19.22
CA ARG A 104 -22.15 -3.66 -18.49
C ARG A 104 -21.30 -3.03 -17.40
N PRO A 105 -21.45 -3.48 -16.15
CA PRO A 105 -20.50 -3.11 -15.11
C PRO A 105 -19.15 -3.79 -15.38
N TYR A 106 -18.07 -3.11 -15.00
CA TYR A 106 -16.73 -3.65 -15.02
C TYR A 106 -16.07 -3.48 -13.65
N LEU A 107 -15.07 -4.29 -13.36
CA LEU A 107 -14.30 -4.17 -12.13
C LEU A 107 -13.06 -3.31 -12.38
N ARG A 108 -13.04 -2.12 -11.77
CA ARG A 108 -11.83 -1.33 -11.72
C ARG A 108 -10.89 -1.87 -10.66
N HIS A 109 -9.71 -2.27 -11.07
CA HIS A 109 -8.66 -2.70 -10.17
C HIS A 109 -7.74 -1.54 -9.79
N THR A 110 -7.44 -1.42 -8.51
CA THR A 110 -6.43 -0.48 -7.99
C THR A 110 -5.57 -1.22 -6.99
N CYS A 111 -4.26 -1.17 -7.20
CA CYS A 111 -3.27 -1.83 -6.35
C CYS A 111 -2.49 -0.81 -5.53
N TYR A 112 -2.34 -1.07 -4.25
CA TYR A 112 -1.48 -0.32 -3.34
C TYR A 112 -0.45 -1.24 -2.71
N LEU A 113 0.75 -0.69 -2.52
CA LEU A 113 1.85 -1.35 -1.85
C LEU A 113 2.26 -0.51 -0.64
N PHE A 114 2.22 -1.11 0.53
CA PHE A 114 2.64 -0.50 1.78
C PHE A 114 3.92 -1.17 2.25
N VAL A 115 4.96 -0.38 2.44
CA VAL A 115 6.26 -0.84 2.94
C VAL A 115 6.43 -0.25 4.33
N THR A 116 6.40 -1.09 5.35
CA THR A 116 6.41 -0.66 6.76
C THR A 116 7.67 -1.13 7.45
N LYS A 117 8.47 -0.20 7.93
CA LYS A 117 9.58 -0.48 8.83
C LYS A 117 9.05 -0.63 10.24
N THR A 118 9.26 -1.79 10.83
CA THR A 118 8.92 -2.10 12.22
C THR A 118 10.17 -2.47 13.01
N THR A 119 10.03 -2.69 14.30
CA THR A 119 11.14 -3.09 15.16
C THR A 119 11.13 -4.60 15.41
N PRO A 120 12.31 -5.21 15.70
CA PRO A 120 12.40 -6.62 16.07
C PRO A 120 11.49 -6.99 17.23
N GLU A 121 11.33 -6.07 18.17
CA GLU A 121 10.49 -6.26 19.35
C GLU A 121 9.01 -6.34 18.99
N GLN A 122 8.56 -5.52 18.06
CA GLN A 122 7.16 -5.56 17.59
C GLN A 122 6.87 -6.81 16.78
N MET A 123 7.77 -7.24 15.92
CA MET A 123 7.62 -8.50 15.19
C MET A 123 7.53 -9.75 16.10
N ARG A 124 8.22 -9.73 17.23
CA ARG A 124 8.17 -10.83 18.21
C ARG A 124 6.94 -10.79 19.12
N GLN A 125 6.25 -9.65 19.17
CA GLN A 125 5.12 -9.46 20.08
C GLN A 125 3.80 -9.97 19.49
N THR A 126 3.60 -11.26 19.55
CA THR A 126 2.28 -11.87 19.37
C THR A 126 1.49 -11.99 20.69
N SER A 127 2.06 -11.56 21.82
CA SER A 127 1.47 -11.71 23.16
C SER A 127 1.23 -10.36 23.85
N ALA A 128 0.01 -10.16 24.36
CA ALA A 128 -0.40 -8.94 25.07
C ALA A 128 0.40 -8.64 26.35
N SER A 129 1.06 -9.64 26.97
CA SER A 129 1.83 -9.51 28.21
C SER A 129 3.13 -8.71 28.02
N SER A 130 3.67 -8.61 26.81
CA SER A 130 4.92 -7.90 26.56
C SER A 130 4.78 -6.37 26.53
N VAL A 131 3.56 -5.84 26.38
CA VAL A 131 3.29 -4.39 26.34
C VAL A 131 3.55 -3.73 27.70
N LEU A 132 3.33 -4.46 28.80
CA LEU A 132 3.51 -3.96 30.16
C LEU A 132 4.98 -3.88 30.59
N CYS A 133 5.88 -4.58 29.89
CA CYS A 133 7.30 -4.66 30.22
C CYS A 133 8.19 -3.68 29.43
N ARG A 134 7.60 -2.78 28.64
CA ARG A 134 8.38 -1.82 27.86
C ARG A 134 8.92 -0.70 28.73
N GLY A 135 10.24 -0.60 28.81
CA GLY A 135 10.93 0.52 29.46
C GLY A 135 10.85 1.85 28.69
N PHE A 136 10.42 1.83 27.41
CA PHE A 136 10.34 3.01 26.54
C PHE A 136 9.11 2.94 25.63
N ILE A 137 8.46 4.08 25.43
CA ILE A 137 7.28 4.21 24.58
C ILE A 137 7.66 4.16 23.09
N VAL A 138 8.86 4.63 22.73
CA VAL A 138 9.38 4.65 21.37
C VAL A 138 10.61 3.74 21.30
N PRO A 139 10.65 2.77 20.38
CA PRO A 139 11.81 1.91 20.18
C PRO A 139 13.07 2.69 19.90
N ARG A 140 14.21 2.20 20.38
CA ARG A 140 15.51 2.87 20.27
C ARG A 140 15.92 3.13 18.82
N GLU A 141 15.60 2.19 17.93
CA GLU A 141 15.87 2.23 16.49
C GLU A 141 15.11 3.34 15.75
N MET A 142 13.94 3.73 16.26
CA MET A 142 13.17 4.85 15.68
C MET A 142 13.65 6.23 16.11
N ARG A 143 14.56 6.29 17.08
CA ARG A 143 15.29 7.53 17.45
C ARG A 143 16.56 7.72 16.61
N ASP A 144 17.00 6.66 15.93
CA ASP A 144 18.11 6.71 15.01
C ASP A 144 17.63 7.29 13.68
N THR A 145 17.92 8.56 13.47
CA THR A 145 17.64 9.28 12.22
C THR A 145 18.25 8.56 11.00
N ASP A 146 19.40 7.92 11.20
CA ASP A 146 20.08 7.17 10.14
C ASP A 146 19.31 5.91 9.74
N ALA A 147 18.62 5.24 10.69
CA ALA A 147 17.78 4.08 10.38
C ALA A 147 16.55 4.46 9.56
N VAL A 148 15.95 5.61 9.86
CA VAL A 148 14.83 6.17 9.09
C VAL A 148 15.28 6.53 7.68
N THR A 149 16.39 7.27 7.57
CA THR A 149 16.95 7.68 6.27
C THR A 149 17.28 6.46 5.41
N ARG A 150 17.98 5.47 5.95
CA ARG A 150 18.29 4.22 5.25
C ARG A 150 17.04 3.47 4.78
N PHE A 151 15.99 3.47 5.58
CA PHE A 151 14.72 2.84 5.18
C PHE A 151 14.09 3.59 4.01
N LEU A 152 14.05 4.92 4.05
CA LEU A 152 13.48 5.74 2.98
C LEU A 152 14.28 5.60 1.68
N GLU A 153 15.61 5.63 1.75
CA GLU A 153 16.48 5.40 0.61
C GLU A 153 16.27 4.00 -0.01
N ALA A 154 16.11 2.98 0.83
CA ALA A 154 15.82 1.62 0.36
C ALA A 154 14.42 1.52 -0.29
N ALA A 155 13.42 2.21 0.26
CA ALA A 155 12.08 2.27 -0.31
C ALA A 155 12.07 2.99 -1.67
N GLU A 156 12.81 4.09 -1.81
CA GLU A 156 13.01 4.78 -3.09
C GLU A 156 13.78 3.91 -4.10
N GLN A 157 14.78 3.17 -3.65
CA GLN A 157 15.52 2.25 -4.52
C GLN A 157 14.62 1.09 -5.00
N MET A 158 13.77 0.56 -4.13
CA MET A 158 12.74 -0.43 -4.49
C MET A 158 11.82 0.14 -5.57
N GLU A 159 11.33 1.36 -5.40
CA GLU A 159 10.47 2.04 -6.37
C GLU A 159 11.16 2.18 -7.74
N ARG A 160 12.42 2.61 -7.77
CA ARG A 160 13.20 2.72 -9.02
C ARG A 160 13.34 1.38 -9.72
N ILE A 161 13.68 0.31 -8.99
CA ILE A 161 13.81 -1.03 -9.57
C ILE A 161 12.49 -1.50 -10.22
N LEU A 162 11.35 -1.21 -9.58
CA LEU A 162 10.04 -1.58 -10.12
C LEU A 162 9.66 -0.72 -11.32
N ASN A 163 9.94 0.58 -11.30
CA ASN A 163 9.66 1.48 -12.42
C ASN A 163 10.53 1.20 -13.65
N ASP A 164 11.78 0.76 -13.46
CA ASP A 164 12.72 0.44 -14.56
C ASP A 164 12.37 -0.90 -15.24
N SER A 165 11.53 -1.71 -14.64
CA SER A 165 11.24 -3.07 -15.08
C SER A 165 9.84 -3.27 -15.70
N GLY A 166 9.01 -2.20 -15.77
CA GLY A 166 7.68 -2.35 -16.36
C GLY A 166 7.02 -1.02 -16.76
#